data_39f1989b8a223017512840af42dd9a99
#
_entry.id   39f1989b8a223017512840af42dd9a99
#
_cell.length_a   1.000
_cell.length_b   1.000
_cell.length_c   1.000
_cell.angle_alpha   90.00
_cell.angle_beta   90.00
_cell.angle_gamma   90.00
#
_symmetry.space_group_name_H-M   'P 1'
#
loop_
_entity.id
_entity.type
_entity.pdbx_description
1 polymer ?
#
loop_
_entity_poly.entity_id
_entity_poly.type
_entity_poly.pdbx_seq_one_letter_code
_entity_poly.pdbx_strand_id
1 'polypeptide(L)'
;MTAWKHSARPIGWVCLVGTFSLLGSTGCTGLGDRISQKHIPQLGIVDPGQPRELQMVSMPAHVVEPPDELEILVKPEVPDLGYSTYAVQSDGNLDLGFAGDVYVAGLTLEQVERKVALHLMAIAGQKAPKDPYRVSARLTNGSQSKNYYVLGTVTTQGRFPVTGNETVLDAILTAGLKSNSLPEKAYLVRPHPAGGPDQVLRIDWEGIKNRGDTVTNYQIFPGDRIVVPGGRPPGLLRSLLGG
;
A
#
# COMPACT_ATOMS: atom_id res chain seq x y z
N MET A 1 58.38 20.77 11.20
CA MET A 1 59.54 19.91 10.81
C MET A 1 58.99 18.89 9.84
N THR A 2 59.38 19.13 8.71
CA THR A 2 59.88 18.40 7.52
C THR A 2 58.82 17.60 6.80
N ALA A 3 58.19 17.95 5.68
CA ALA A 3 58.68 18.27 4.31
C ALA A 3 59.43 17.10 3.65
N TRP A 4 58.92 16.61 2.57
CA TRP A 4 59.56 16.31 1.29
C TRP A 4 58.59 15.52 0.40
N LYS A 5 58.09 15.98 -0.74
CA LYS A 5 58.60 16.52 -1.99
C LYS A 5 59.10 15.45 -2.99
N HIS A 6 58.54 15.60 -4.19
CA HIS A 6 59.01 15.27 -5.53
C HIS A 6 58.79 13.85 -6.03
N SER A 7 58.51 13.62 -7.22
CA SER A 7 58.47 14.22 -8.58
C SER A 7 58.50 12.98 -9.51
N ALA A 8 57.95 12.86 -10.59
CA ALA A 8 58.14 13.37 -11.91
C ALA A 8 57.44 12.49 -12.94
N ARG A 9 56.90 13.13 -13.93
CA ARG A 9 56.65 12.58 -15.28
C ARG A 9 58.03 12.34 -15.99
N PRO A 10 58.11 11.71 -17.22
CA PRO A 10 57.33 12.02 -18.40
C PRO A 10 57.18 10.92 -19.50
N ILE A 11 56.43 11.29 -20.58
CA ILE A 11 56.71 11.10 -22.03
C ILE A 11 56.55 9.68 -22.57
N GLY A 12 55.82 9.33 -23.58
CA GLY A 12 55.31 9.99 -24.79
C GLY A 12 55.17 8.93 -25.90
N TRP A 13 54.63 9.34 -27.02
CA TRP A 13 54.64 8.77 -28.37
C TRP A 13 53.41 7.96 -28.76
N VAL A 14 52.56 8.54 -29.54
CA VAL A 14 52.53 8.90 -30.98
C VAL A 14 51.92 7.80 -31.87
N CYS A 15 50.80 8.18 -32.45
CA CYS A 15 50.22 7.89 -33.76
C CYS A 15 50.19 6.46 -34.30
N LEU A 16 48.99 6.04 -34.68
CA LEU A 16 48.78 5.64 -36.05
C LEU A 16 47.32 5.80 -36.46
N VAL A 17 47.12 6.59 -37.49
CA VAL A 17 45.93 6.85 -38.24
C VAL A 17 45.55 5.59 -39.01
N GLY A 18 44.32 5.13 -38.84
CA GLY A 18 43.73 4.11 -39.68
C GLY A 18 42.33 4.52 -40.06
N THR A 19 42.20 5.25 -41.13
CA THR A 19 40.96 5.49 -41.87
C THR A 19 40.45 4.18 -42.46
N PHE A 20 39.24 3.75 -42.05
CA PHE A 20 38.50 2.83 -42.90
C PHE A 20 37.05 3.30 -42.99
N SER A 21 36.69 3.55 -44.22
CA SER A 21 35.45 4.12 -44.70
C SER A 21 34.28 3.15 -44.64
N LEU A 22 33.12 3.71 -44.30
CA LEU A 22 31.78 3.50 -44.87
C LEU A 22 31.33 2.10 -45.26
N LEU A 23 30.28 1.69 -44.63
CA LEU A 23 29.03 1.36 -45.35
C LEU A 23 27.86 1.43 -44.36
N GLY A 24 26.92 2.29 -44.65
CA GLY A 24 25.73 2.51 -43.89
C GLY A 24 24.73 1.33 -43.94
N SER A 25 24.16 1.02 -42.84
CA SER A 25 22.83 0.42 -42.76
C SER A 25 22.00 1.26 -41.79
N THR A 26 21.20 2.15 -42.34
CA THR A 26 20.14 2.85 -41.65
C THR A 26 19.10 1.84 -41.25
N GLY A 27 19.31 1.19 -40.12
CA GLY A 27 18.27 0.46 -39.41
C GLY A 27 17.45 1.44 -38.58
N CYS A 28 16.27 1.80 -39.05
CA CYS A 28 15.23 2.42 -38.20
C CYS A 28 14.86 1.47 -37.07
N THR A 29 15.62 1.49 -35.99
CA THR A 29 15.20 0.88 -34.76
C THR A 29 14.20 1.82 -34.11
N GLY A 30 12.94 1.39 -34.12
CA GLY A 30 11.82 2.15 -33.62
C GLY A 30 12.05 2.64 -32.18
N LEU A 31 11.90 3.94 -32.02
CA LEU A 31 11.99 4.68 -30.77
C LEU A 31 10.94 4.25 -29.73
N GLY A 32 10.11 3.21 -30.03
CA GLY A 32 8.97 2.79 -29.23
C GLY A 32 9.26 1.82 -28.08
N ASP A 33 10.40 1.09 -28.13
CA ASP A 33 10.63 0.00 -27.18
C ASP A 33 11.49 0.35 -25.95
N ARG A 34 12.05 1.55 -25.90
CA ARG A 34 12.98 1.92 -24.81
C ARG A 34 12.33 2.51 -23.57
N ILE A 35 11.06 2.89 -23.62
CA ILE A 35 10.40 3.54 -22.47
C ILE A 35 9.72 2.52 -21.53
N SER A 36 9.33 1.35 -22.04
CA SER A 36 8.56 0.37 -21.25
C SER A 36 9.40 -0.59 -20.43
N GLN A 37 10.69 -0.75 -20.69
CA GLN A 37 11.53 -1.71 -19.96
C GLN A 37 12.34 -1.12 -18.80
N LYS A 38 12.33 0.19 -18.62
CA LYS A 38 13.26 0.86 -17.69
C LYS A 38 12.81 0.87 -16.21
N HIS A 39 11.65 0.33 -15.88
CA HIS A 39 11.09 0.47 -14.52
C HIS A 39 10.42 -0.80 -13.96
N ILE A 40 10.72 -1.98 -14.49
CA ILE A 40 10.41 -3.20 -13.73
C ILE A 40 11.58 -3.39 -12.75
N PRO A 41 11.36 -3.21 -11.45
CA PRO A 41 12.40 -3.50 -10.47
C PRO A 41 12.92 -4.91 -10.70
N GLN A 42 14.24 -5.12 -10.64
CA GLN A 42 14.81 -6.47 -10.65
C GLN A 42 14.26 -7.17 -9.43
N LEU A 43 13.25 -8.00 -9.66
CA LEU A 43 12.55 -8.72 -8.61
C LEU A 43 13.49 -9.78 -8.06
N GLY A 44 13.98 -9.54 -6.87
CA GLY A 44 14.88 -10.43 -6.17
C GLY A 44 14.24 -11.75 -5.74
N ILE A 45 14.98 -12.53 -5.01
CA ILE A 45 14.55 -13.78 -4.37
C ILE A 45 13.32 -13.52 -3.50
N VAL A 46 12.37 -14.43 -3.49
CA VAL A 46 11.21 -14.41 -2.58
C VAL A 46 11.70 -14.29 -1.14
N ASP A 47 11.31 -13.24 -0.45
CA ASP A 47 11.64 -13.05 0.96
C ASP A 47 10.89 -14.11 1.81
N PRO A 48 11.59 -15.05 2.47
CA PRO A 48 10.95 -16.08 3.28
C PRO A 48 10.26 -15.52 4.53
N GLY A 49 10.59 -14.28 4.94
CA GLY A 49 10.00 -13.63 6.09
C GLY A 49 8.65 -12.94 5.82
N GLN A 50 8.20 -12.89 4.56
CA GLN A 50 6.91 -12.25 4.24
C GLN A 50 5.74 -13.21 4.47
N PRO A 51 4.70 -12.80 5.22
CA PRO A 51 3.49 -13.61 5.41
C PRO A 51 2.79 -13.90 4.09
N ARG A 52 2.39 -15.15 3.90
CA ARG A 52 1.74 -15.72 2.71
C ARG A 52 0.46 -16.44 3.11
N GLU A 53 -0.30 -16.91 2.14
CA GLU A 53 -1.58 -17.59 2.34
C GLU A 53 -1.58 -18.64 3.47
N LEU A 54 -0.54 -19.48 3.53
CA LEU A 54 -0.42 -20.52 4.58
C LEU A 54 0.29 -20.03 5.85
N GLN A 55 0.75 -18.79 5.89
CA GLN A 55 1.54 -18.20 6.96
C GLN A 55 0.97 -16.84 7.38
N MET A 56 -0.33 -16.65 7.19
CA MET A 56 -0.99 -15.40 7.53
C MET A 56 -0.82 -15.07 9.00
N VAL A 57 -0.57 -13.81 9.26
CA VAL A 57 -0.47 -13.26 10.61
C VAL A 57 -1.68 -12.41 10.92
N SER A 58 -2.09 -12.40 12.18
CA SER A 58 -3.13 -11.47 12.63
C SER A 58 -2.67 -10.04 12.45
N MET A 59 -3.57 -9.19 11.95
CA MET A 59 -3.29 -7.76 11.89
C MET A 59 -3.11 -7.19 13.30
N PRO A 60 -2.23 -6.19 13.48
CA PRO A 60 -2.12 -5.48 14.74
C PRO A 60 -3.46 -4.82 15.09
N ALA A 61 -3.65 -4.51 16.38
CA ALA A 61 -4.83 -3.79 16.82
C ALA A 61 -5.02 -2.52 15.98
N HIS A 62 -6.27 -2.29 15.57
CA HIS A 62 -6.59 -1.11 14.76
C HIS A 62 -6.25 0.17 15.53
N VAL A 63 -5.51 1.04 14.90
CA VAL A 63 -5.23 2.40 15.36
C VAL A 63 -6.16 3.34 14.60
N VAL A 64 -6.96 4.08 15.35
CA VAL A 64 -7.96 5.00 14.82
C VAL A 64 -7.30 6.16 14.09
N GLU A 65 -7.75 6.43 12.88
CA GLU A 65 -7.29 7.53 12.03
C GLU A 65 -8.46 8.12 11.23
N PRO A 66 -8.44 9.40 10.87
CA PRO A 66 -9.42 9.92 9.91
C PRO A 66 -9.36 9.14 8.57
N PRO A 67 -10.49 8.82 7.93
CA PRO A 67 -11.87 9.11 8.26
C PRO A 67 -12.63 7.92 8.91
N ASP A 68 -12.05 7.21 9.87
CA ASP A 68 -12.74 6.09 10.51
C ASP A 68 -14.08 6.54 11.14
N GLU A 69 -15.06 5.64 11.12
CA GLU A 69 -16.35 5.83 11.79
C GLU A 69 -16.49 4.85 12.96
N LEU A 70 -16.79 5.40 14.14
CA LEU A 70 -16.89 4.66 15.37
C LEU A 70 -18.33 4.65 15.89
N GLU A 71 -18.86 3.47 16.15
CA GLU A 71 -20.05 3.32 16.98
C GLU A 71 -19.65 3.35 18.45
N ILE A 72 -20.19 4.29 19.21
CA ILE A 72 -19.91 4.47 20.63
C ILE A 72 -21.17 4.15 21.43
N LEU A 73 -21.08 3.16 22.31
CA LEU A 73 -22.13 2.79 23.25
C LEU A 73 -21.67 3.11 24.67
N VAL A 74 -22.49 3.85 25.41
CA VAL A 74 -22.20 4.28 26.78
C VAL A 74 -23.24 3.73 27.75
N LYS A 75 -22.80 3.17 28.88
CA LYS A 75 -23.65 2.72 29.96
C LYS A 75 -23.13 3.27 31.31
N PRO A 76 -24.00 3.85 32.18
CA PRO A 76 -25.41 4.15 31.92
C PRO A 76 -25.58 5.12 30.75
N GLU A 77 -26.76 5.09 30.12
CA GLU A 77 -27.04 5.97 28.99
C GLU A 77 -26.90 7.42 29.40
N VAL A 78 -26.30 8.21 28.46
CA VAL A 78 -26.19 9.65 28.55
C VAL A 78 -27.19 10.22 27.54
N PRO A 79 -28.34 10.79 28.03
CA PRO A 79 -29.48 11.13 27.16
C PRO A 79 -29.19 12.07 26.00
N ASP A 80 -28.20 12.92 26.17
CA ASP A 80 -27.83 13.93 25.18
C ASP A 80 -26.65 13.53 24.29
N LEU A 81 -26.16 12.29 24.40
CA LEU A 81 -25.17 11.74 23.48
C LEU A 81 -25.91 11.33 22.20
N GLY A 82 -26.13 12.29 21.29
CA GLY A 82 -27.18 12.26 20.26
C GLY A 82 -27.04 11.23 19.14
N TYR A 83 -25.89 10.64 18.92
CA TYR A 83 -25.65 9.66 17.86
C TYR A 83 -24.88 8.46 18.42
N SER A 84 -25.15 7.29 17.87
CA SER A 84 -24.37 6.09 18.19
C SER A 84 -23.11 5.97 17.31
N THR A 85 -23.08 6.65 16.16
CA THR A 85 -21.99 6.61 15.18
C THR A 85 -21.38 8.00 14.99
N TYR A 86 -20.06 8.08 15.13
CA TYR A 86 -19.29 9.31 15.07
C TYR A 86 -18.13 9.12 14.08
N ALA A 87 -17.97 10.11 13.18
CA ALA A 87 -16.82 10.14 12.27
C ALA A 87 -15.61 10.80 12.96
N VAL A 88 -14.44 10.21 12.80
CA VAL A 88 -13.19 10.84 13.20
C VAL A 88 -12.89 11.97 12.21
N GLN A 89 -12.84 13.19 12.71
CA GLN A 89 -12.60 14.39 11.91
C GLN A 89 -11.14 14.46 11.44
N SER A 90 -10.87 15.30 10.45
CA SER A 90 -9.53 15.45 9.86
C SER A 90 -8.46 15.93 10.85
N ASP A 91 -8.87 16.57 11.94
CA ASP A 91 -7.99 16.98 13.04
C ASP A 91 -7.77 15.90 14.08
N GLY A 92 -8.38 14.72 13.91
CA GLY A 92 -8.27 13.56 14.79
C GLY A 92 -9.24 13.55 15.97
N ASN A 93 -10.20 14.48 16.01
CA ASN A 93 -11.21 14.55 17.06
C ASN A 93 -12.46 13.75 16.71
N LEU A 94 -13.15 13.34 17.75
CA LEU A 94 -14.51 12.81 17.75
C LEU A 94 -15.42 13.86 18.36
N ASP A 95 -16.39 14.38 17.61
CA ASP A 95 -17.39 15.30 18.10
C ASP A 95 -18.52 14.53 18.79
N LEU A 96 -18.55 14.57 20.10
CA LEU A 96 -19.58 13.93 20.95
C LEU A 96 -20.78 14.85 21.22
N GLY A 97 -20.98 15.87 20.39
CA GLY A 97 -22.07 16.83 20.53
C GLY A 97 -21.94 17.67 21.79
N PHE A 98 -22.95 17.65 22.68
CA PHE A 98 -22.91 18.43 23.92
C PHE A 98 -21.71 18.09 24.83
N ALA A 99 -21.18 16.87 24.72
CA ALA A 99 -20.00 16.45 25.47
C ALA A 99 -18.69 17.00 24.87
N GLY A 100 -18.76 17.72 23.73
CA GLY A 100 -17.59 18.32 23.10
C GLY A 100 -16.66 17.29 22.41
N ASP A 101 -15.50 17.77 22.03
CA ASP A 101 -14.56 17.03 21.22
C ASP A 101 -13.58 16.19 22.05
N VAL A 102 -13.31 14.98 21.57
CA VAL A 102 -12.31 14.07 22.15
C VAL A 102 -11.31 13.65 21.09
N TYR A 103 -10.04 14.01 21.26
CA TYR A 103 -8.98 13.59 20.37
C TYR A 103 -8.74 12.08 20.46
N VAL A 104 -8.92 11.35 19.34
CA VAL A 104 -8.84 9.88 19.30
C VAL A 104 -7.83 9.35 18.27
N ALA A 105 -7.34 10.17 17.35
CA ALA A 105 -6.38 9.71 16.36
C ALA A 105 -5.11 9.16 17.03
N GLY A 106 -4.60 8.05 16.49
CA GLY A 106 -3.43 7.36 17.05
C GLY A 106 -3.73 6.44 18.24
N LEU A 107 -4.98 6.34 18.69
CA LEU A 107 -5.39 5.46 19.78
C LEU A 107 -5.95 4.14 19.25
N THR A 108 -5.80 3.06 20.02
CA THR A 108 -6.55 1.82 19.80
C THR A 108 -7.99 1.98 20.26
N LEU A 109 -8.92 1.14 19.78
CA LEU A 109 -10.32 1.18 20.23
C LEU A 109 -10.45 1.12 21.75
N GLU A 110 -9.69 0.26 22.42
CA GLU A 110 -9.66 0.16 23.88
C GLU A 110 -9.20 1.45 24.57
N GLN A 111 -8.22 2.14 23.96
CA GLN A 111 -7.77 3.45 24.47
C GLN A 111 -8.82 4.53 24.25
N VAL A 112 -9.55 4.48 23.14
CA VAL A 112 -10.70 5.37 22.87
C VAL A 112 -11.78 5.17 23.91
N GLU A 113 -12.17 3.92 24.21
CA GLU A 113 -13.16 3.59 25.23
C GLU A 113 -12.81 4.22 26.59
N ARG A 114 -11.56 4.02 27.02
CA ARG A 114 -11.08 4.60 28.31
C ARG A 114 -11.08 6.13 28.28
N LYS A 115 -10.64 6.73 27.17
CA LYS A 115 -10.56 8.19 27.04
C LYS A 115 -11.94 8.84 27.04
N VAL A 116 -12.89 8.27 26.30
CA VAL A 116 -14.28 8.74 26.27
C VAL A 116 -14.93 8.59 27.64
N ALA A 117 -14.72 7.46 28.32
CA ALA A 117 -15.25 7.27 29.69
C ALA A 117 -14.74 8.34 30.66
N LEU A 118 -13.43 8.61 30.66
CA LEU A 118 -12.84 9.64 31.51
C LEU A 118 -13.36 11.05 31.17
N HIS A 119 -13.51 11.35 29.89
CA HIS A 119 -14.03 12.62 29.41
C HIS A 119 -15.47 12.85 29.87
N LEU A 120 -16.36 11.85 29.75
CA LEU A 120 -17.72 11.91 30.23
C LEU A 120 -17.80 12.07 31.75
N MET A 121 -16.95 11.37 32.50
CA MET A 121 -16.87 11.56 33.95
C MET A 121 -16.46 12.98 34.35
N ALA A 122 -15.50 13.55 33.63
CA ALA A 122 -15.04 14.91 33.87
C ALA A 122 -16.14 15.95 33.62
N ILE A 123 -16.94 15.80 32.56
CA ILE A 123 -18.07 16.67 32.26
C ILE A 123 -19.20 16.52 33.26
N ALA A 124 -19.54 15.29 33.63
CA ALA A 124 -20.61 15.01 34.59
C ALA A 124 -20.32 15.60 35.99
N GLY A 125 -19.07 15.70 36.37
CA GLY A 125 -18.60 16.30 37.61
C GLY A 125 -19.35 15.72 38.83
N GLN A 126 -20.06 16.57 39.61
CA GLN A 126 -20.81 16.12 40.79
C GLN A 126 -22.06 15.25 40.45
N LYS A 127 -22.51 15.29 39.19
CA LYS A 127 -23.63 14.47 38.71
C LYS A 127 -23.17 13.13 38.13
N ALA A 128 -21.86 12.86 38.18
CA ALA A 128 -21.33 11.61 37.69
C ALA A 128 -21.93 10.40 38.40
N PRO A 129 -22.18 9.29 37.72
CA PRO A 129 -22.64 8.06 38.36
C PRO A 129 -21.59 7.55 39.34
N LYS A 130 -22.03 6.77 40.35
CA LYS A 130 -21.11 6.16 41.32
C LYS A 130 -20.13 5.20 40.67
N ASP A 131 -20.62 4.44 39.68
CA ASP A 131 -19.80 3.57 38.85
C ASP A 131 -19.34 4.34 37.61
N PRO A 132 -18.10 4.16 37.19
CA PRO A 132 -17.59 4.81 35.96
C PRO A 132 -18.40 4.38 34.72
N TYR A 133 -18.53 5.27 33.75
CA TYR A 133 -19.13 4.96 32.47
C TYR A 133 -18.41 3.77 31.82
N ARG A 134 -19.17 2.80 31.35
CA ARG A 134 -18.71 1.71 30.50
C ARG A 134 -18.94 2.14 29.06
N VAL A 135 -17.85 2.36 28.35
CA VAL A 135 -17.87 2.73 26.94
C VAL A 135 -17.42 1.54 26.12
N SER A 136 -18.13 1.27 25.03
CA SER A 136 -17.73 0.30 24.00
C SER A 136 -17.62 1.04 22.67
N ALA A 137 -16.48 0.92 22.02
CA ALA A 137 -16.19 1.52 20.72
C ALA A 137 -15.99 0.42 19.67
N ARG A 138 -16.65 0.56 18.51
CA ARG A 138 -16.53 -0.36 17.38
C ARG A 138 -16.40 0.42 16.09
N LEU A 139 -15.66 -0.13 15.11
CA LEU A 139 -15.67 0.39 13.74
C LEU A 139 -17.00 0.03 13.08
N THR A 140 -17.67 1.00 12.46
CA THR A 140 -19.00 0.80 11.86
C THR A 140 -18.92 0.06 10.54
N ASN A 141 -18.05 0.47 9.62
CA ASN A 141 -17.95 -0.07 8.26
C ASN A 141 -16.57 -0.69 7.99
N GLY A 142 -15.96 -1.30 8.99
CA GLY A 142 -14.57 -1.72 8.93
C GLY A 142 -13.63 -0.51 8.95
N SER A 143 -12.35 -0.74 8.69
CA SER A 143 -11.40 0.37 8.65
C SER A 143 -11.50 1.12 7.32
N GLN A 144 -11.91 2.38 7.36
CA GLN A 144 -11.86 3.26 6.19
C GLN A 144 -10.48 3.89 5.98
N SER A 145 -9.65 3.92 7.03
CA SER A 145 -8.29 4.45 6.98
C SER A 145 -7.27 3.45 6.43
N LYS A 146 -7.51 2.14 6.59
CA LYS A 146 -6.56 1.08 6.20
C LYS A 146 -6.91 0.52 4.82
N ASN A 147 -6.09 0.87 3.83
CA ASN A 147 -6.33 0.52 2.43
C ASN A 147 -5.08 -0.04 1.77
N TYR A 148 -5.28 -0.85 0.74
CA TYR A 148 -4.28 -1.21 -0.25
C TYR A 148 -4.68 -0.68 -1.63
N TYR A 149 -3.79 -0.75 -2.59
CA TYR A 149 -4.01 -0.19 -3.91
C TYR A 149 -3.75 -1.23 -4.99
N VAL A 150 -4.62 -1.26 -6.02
CA VAL A 150 -4.36 -2.04 -7.24
C VAL A 150 -4.29 -1.08 -8.41
N LEU A 151 -3.18 -1.14 -9.13
CA LEU A 151 -2.79 -0.18 -10.16
C LEU A 151 -2.44 -0.89 -11.47
N GLY A 152 -2.52 -0.17 -12.57
CA GLY A 152 -2.11 -0.64 -13.89
C GLY A 152 -3.26 -1.17 -14.72
N THR A 153 -3.07 -2.28 -15.42
CA THR A 153 -4.05 -2.79 -16.40
C THR A 153 -5.04 -3.74 -15.74
N VAL A 154 -5.89 -3.19 -14.88
CA VAL A 154 -6.99 -3.90 -14.20
C VAL A 154 -8.32 -3.22 -14.53
N THR A 155 -9.43 -3.92 -14.32
CA THR A 155 -10.77 -3.39 -14.60
C THR A 155 -11.08 -2.23 -13.66
N THR A 156 -10.88 -2.43 -12.36
CA THR A 156 -11.09 -1.42 -11.32
C THR A 156 -9.75 -1.09 -10.69
N GLN A 157 -9.20 0.07 -11.07
CA GLN A 157 -8.01 0.62 -10.41
C GLN A 157 -8.44 1.44 -9.21
N GLY A 158 -7.63 1.41 -8.15
CA GLY A 158 -7.87 2.30 -7.03
C GLY A 158 -7.55 1.72 -5.68
N ARG A 159 -8.25 2.26 -4.70
CA ARG A 159 -8.12 1.97 -3.29
C ARG A 159 -9.14 0.92 -2.88
N PHE A 160 -8.68 -0.09 -2.12
CA PHE A 160 -9.51 -1.15 -1.56
C PHE A 160 -9.27 -1.25 -0.06
N PRO A 161 -10.29 -1.49 0.75
CA PRO A 161 -10.13 -1.63 2.20
C PRO A 161 -9.41 -2.94 2.54
N VAL A 162 -8.59 -2.90 3.59
CA VAL A 162 -7.96 -4.09 4.17
C VAL A 162 -8.85 -4.60 5.29
N THR A 163 -9.32 -5.86 5.21
CA THR A 163 -10.10 -6.52 6.27
C THR A 163 -9.24 -7.46 7.12
N GLY A 164 -8.05 -7.84 6.61
CA GLY A 164 -7.05 -8.58 7.37
C GLY A 164 -6.68 -9.95 6.81
N ASN A 165 -7.51 -10.51 5.93
CA ASN A 165 -7.31 -11.84 5.37
C ASN A 165 -7.09 -11.84 3.85
N GLU A 166 -6.95 -10.67 3.24
CA GLU A 166 -6.72 -10.57 1.81
C GLU A 166 -5.32 -11.04 1.43
N THR A 167 -5.26 -11.73 0.30
CA THR A 167 -4.03 -12.11 -0.39
C THR A 167 -3.89 -11.36 -1.72
N VAL A 168 -2.71 -11.49 -2.32
CA VAL A 168 -2.49 -10.98 -3.69
C VAL A 168 -3.49 -11.54 -4.68
N LEU A 169 -3.85 -12.83 -4.55
CA LEU A 169 -4.87 -13.47 -5.39
C LEU A 169 -6.22 -12.75 -5.25
N ASP A 170 -6.68 -12.56 -4.01
CA ASP A 170 -7.96 -11.90 -3.73
C ASP A 170 -7.98 -10.48 -4.29
N ALA A 171 -6.90 -9.74 -4.10
CA ALA A 171 -6.78 -8.37 -4.55
C ALA A 171 -6.82 -8.24 -6.10
N ILE A 172 -6.11 -9.12 -6.82
CA ILE A 172 -6.11 -9.11 -8.29
C ILE A 172 -7.48 -9.57 -8.83
N LEU A 173 -8.11 -10.57 -8.22
CA LEU A 173 -9.44 -11.04 -8.63
C LEU A 173 -10.51 -9.97 -8.37
N THR A 174 -10.44 -9.28 -7.24
CA THR A 174 -11.36 -8.18 -6.89
C THR A 174 -11.22 -7.01 -7.87
N ALA A 175 -10.00 -6.64 -8.23
CA ALA A 175 -9.74 -5.57 -9.20
C ALA A 175 -10.11 -5.98 -10.64
N GLY A 176 -10.09 -7.27 -10.95
CA GLY A 176 -10.34 -7.84 -12.27
C GLY A 176 -9.23 -7.54 -13.29
N LEU A 177 -8.95 -8.48 -14.16
CA LEU A 177 -7.95 -8.34 -15.21
C LEU A 177 -8.61 -7.89 -16.53
N LYS A 178 -7.94 -7.01 -17.28
CA LYS A 178 -8.29 -6.67 -18.65
C LYS A 178 -7.64 -7.66 -19.63
N SER A 179 -8.15 -7.72 -20.85
CA SER A 179 -7.65 -8.63 -21.89
C SER A 179 -6.17 -8.41 -22.27
N ASN A 180 -5.66 -7.21 -22.06
CA ASN A 180 -4.26 -6.85 -22.31
C ASN A 180 -3.42 -6.77 -21.03
N SER A 181 -3.91 -7.28 -19.91
CA SER A 181 -3.12 -7.38 -18.67
C SER A 181 -1.98 -8.38 -18.83
N LEU A 182 -0.87 -8.11 -18.17
CA LEU A 182 0.29 -9.00 -18.04
C LEU A 182 0.49 -9.37 -16.56
N PRO A 183 -0.41 -10.16 -15.98
CA PRO A 183 -0.35 -10.48 -14.57
C PRO A 183 0.89 -11.33 -14.20
N GLU A 184 1.50 -12.01 -15.16
CA GLU A 184 2.77 -12.72 -14.99
C GLU A 184 3.95 -11.78 -14.70
N LYS A 185 3.77 -10.47 -14.93
CA LYS A 185 4.72 -9.39 -14.61
C LYS A 185 4.26 -8.56 -13.42
N ALA A 186 3.21 -8.97 -12.74
CA ALA A 186 2.71 -8.26 -11.58
C ALA A 186 3.70 -8.36 -10.42
N TYR A 187 3.69 -7.32 -9.60
CA TYR A 187 4.48 -7.25 -8.38
C TYR A 187 3.76 -6.44 -7.31
N LEU A 188 4.11 -6.71 -6.07
CA LEU A 188 3.63 -5.99 -4.91
C LEU A 188 4.74 -5.08 -4.39
N VAL A 189 4.41 -3.83 -4.15
CA VAL A 189 5.28 -2.86 -3.48
C VAL A 189 4.74 -2.64 -2.08
N ARG A 190 5.54 -2.98 -1.09
CA ARG A 190 5.24 -2.78 0.34
C ARG A 190 6.05 -1.63 0.88
N PRO A 191 5.39 -0.52 1.29
CA PRO A 191 6.09 0.62 1.87
C PRO A 191 6.81 0.23 3.17
N HIS A 192 7.99 0.78 3.37
CA HIS A 192 8.71 0.57 4.61
C HIS A 192 8.14 1.48 5.72
N PRO A 193 7.66 0.92 6.85
CA PRO A 193 6.94 1.69 7.88
C PRO A 193 7.78 2.81 8.52
N ALA A 194 9.09 2.69 8.52
CA ALA A 194 10.02 3.69 9.09
C ALA A 194 10.69 4.58 8.02
N GLY A 195 10.13 4.67 6.79
CA GLY A 195 10.68 5.53 5.74
C GLY A 195 11.97 5.01 5.07
N GLY A 196 12.26 3.72 5.21
CA GLY A 196 13.30 3.03 4.44
C GLY A 196 12.88 2.76 2.98
N PRO A 197 13.70 2.05 2.20
CA PRO A 197 13.35 1.65 0.85
C PRO A 197 12.16 0.70 0.86
N ASP A 198 11.22 0.91 -0.07
CA ASP A 198 10.08 0.03 -0.26
C ASP A 198 10.54 -1.37 -0.67
N GLN A 199 9.85 -2.39 -0.18
CA GLN A 199 10.06 -3.76 -0.63
C GLN A 199 9.29 -4.01 -1.93
N VAL A 200 9.94 -4.65 -2.89
CA VAL A 200 9.31 -5.09 -4.13
C VAL A 200 9.28 -6.60 -4.16
N LEU A 201 8.08 -7.17 -4.06
CA LEU A 201 7.83 -8.59 -3.96
C LEU A 201 7.29 -9.10 -5.30
N ARG A 202 7.94 -10.14 -5.84
CA ARG A 202 7.51 -10.80 -7.07
C ARG A 202 6.23 -11.58 -6.84
N ILE A 203 5.32 -11.53 -7.81
CA ILE A 203 4.12 -12.36 -7.87
C ILE A 203 4.29 -13.39 -8.98
N ASP A 204 4.29 -14.69 -8.66
CA ASP A 204 4.18 -15.77 -9.66
C ASP A 204 2.71 -16.06 -9.93
N TRP A 205 2.09 -15.21 -10.76
CA TRP A 205 0.68 -15.34 -11.09
C TRP A 205 0.32 -16.68 -11.69
N GLU A 206 1.16 -17.21 -12.58
CA GLU A 206 0.93 -18.52 -13.21
C GLU A 206 1.03 -19.66 -12.20
N GLY A 207 1.95 -19.53 -11.22
CA GLY A 207 2.05 -20.45 -10.10
C GLY A 207 0.78 -20.45 -9.26
N ILE A 208 0.34 -19.28 -8.84
CA ILE A 208 -0.85 -19.12 -8.00
C ILE A 208 -2.09 -19.66 -8.73
N LYS A 209 -2.34 -19.17 -9.96
CA LYS A 209 -3.57 -19.46 -10.70
C LYS A 209 -3.66 -20.90 -11.19
N ASN A 210 -2.58 -21.45 -11.76
CA ASN A 210 -2.62 -22.71 -12.48
C ASN A 210 -2.15 -23.91 -11.67
N ARG A 211 -1.30 -23.68 -10.67
CA ARG A 211 -0.72 -24.74 -9.83
C ARG A 211 -1.15 -24.70 -8.36
N GLY A 212 -1.89 -23.66 -7.96
CA GLY A 212 -2.27 -23.45 -6.56
C GLY A 212 -1.05 -23.16 -5.67
N ASP A 213 0.00 -22.54 -6.24
CA ASP A 213 1.21 -22.22 -5.49
C ASP A 213 0.98 -21.02 -4.56
N THR A 214 1.26 -21.20 -3.29
CA THR A 214 1.06 -20.18 -2.25
C THR A 214 2.32 -19.38 -1.93
N VAL A 215 3.46 -19.72 -2.54
CA VAL A 215 4.78 -19.15 -2.18
C VAL A 215 4.84 -17.63 -2.43
N THR A 216 4.16 -17.14 -3.45
CA THR A 216 4.11 -15.71 -3.78
C THR A 216 2.72 -15.10 -3.62
N ASN A 217 1.78 -15.87 -3.03
CA ASN A 217 0.47 -15.35 -2.67
C ASN A 217 0.54 -14.66 -1.30
N TYR A 218 1.18 -13.49 -1.29
CA TYR A 218 1.42 -12.73 -0.06
C TYR A 218 0.12 -12.22 0.55
N GLN A 219 0.07 -12.20 1.89
CA GLN A 219 -0.93 -11.46 2.64
C GLN A 219 -0.77 -9.96 2.37
N ILE A 220 -1.89 -9.26 2.21
CA ILE A 220 -1.95 -7.82 1.97
C ILE A 220 -1.94 -7.06 3.29
N PHE A 221 -1.17 -5.97 3.33
CA PHE A 221 -1.12 -5.05 4.45
C PHE A 221 -1.54 -3.64 4.03
N PRO A 222 -1.97 -2.80 4.99
CA PRO A 222 -2.27 -1.39 4.72
C PRO A 222 -1.09 -0.67 4.05
N GLY A 223 -1.38 0.06 2.96
CA GLY A 223 -0.37 0.75 2.17
C GLY A 223 0.24 -0.06 1.04
N ASP A 224 0.02 -1.38 0.97
CA ASP A 224 0.52 -2.21 -0.13
C ASP A 224 -0.02 -1.73 -1.49
N ARG A 225 0.80 -1.83 -2.52
CA ARG A 225 0.46 -1.46 -3.89
C ARG A 225 0.74 -2.65 -4.81
N ILE A 226 -0.32 -3.21 -5.39
CA ILE A 226 -0.19 -4.24 -6.42
C ILE A 226 -0.19 -3.56 -7.77
N VAL A 227 0.83 -3.80 -8.57
CA VAL A 227 0.96 -3.26 -9.91
C VAL A 227 0.82 -4.38 -10.92
N VAL A 228 -0.19 -4.29 -11.78
CA VAL A 228 -0.42 -5.22 -12.88
C VAL A 228 -0.08 -4.52 -14.20
N PRO A 229 1.07 -4.77 -14.81
CA PRO A 229 1.44 -4.16 -16.09
C PRO A 229 0.48 -4.59 -17.20
N GLY A 230 0.46 -3.79 -18.27
CA GLY A 230 -0.30 -4.12 -19.47
C GLY A 230 0.60 -4.28 -20.70
N GLY A 231 0.16 -5.13 -21.61
CA GLY A 231 0.71 -5.21 -22.95
C GLY A 231 0.20 -4.06 -23.85
N ARG A 232 0.82 -3.90 -25.02
CA ARG A 232 0.30 -3.00 -26.04
C ARG A 232 -1.10 -3.48 -26.43
N PRO A 233 -2.13 -2.63 -26.46
CA PRO A 233 -3.42 -3.04 -26.99
C PRO A 233 -3.23 -3.58 -28.40
N PRO A 234 -3.95 -4.64 -28.82
CA PRO A 234 -3.88 -5.13 -30.19
C PRO A 234 -4.19 -3.95 -31.11
N GLY A 235 -3.26 -3.62 -31.99
CA GLY A 235 -3.42 -2.50 -32.90
C GLY A 235 -4.67 -2.71 -33.75
N LEU A 236 -5.44 -1.64 -33.98
CA LEU A 236 -6.68 -1.64 -34.77
C LEU A 236 -6.56 -2.36 -36.12
N LEU A 237 -5.37 -2.38 -36.72
CA LEU A 237 -5.08 -3.10 -37.98
C LEU A 237 -5.14 -4.63 -37.83
N ARG A 238 -4.88 -5.20 -36.65
CA ARG A 238 -4.92 -6.67 -36.48
C ARG A 238 -6.34 -7.17 -36.22
N SER A 239 -7.22 -6.32 -35.70
CA SER A 239 -8.64 -6.65 -35.55
C SER A 239 -9.42 -6.59 -36.89
N LEU A 240 -8.88 -5.89 -37.90
CA LEU A 240 -9.48 -5.77 -39.23
C LEU A 240 -8.96 -6.83 -40.21
N LEU A 241 -7.83 -7.49 -39.95
CA LEU A 241 -7.19 -8.46 -40.83
C LEU A 241 -7.22 -9.90 -40.31
N GLY A 242 -7.82 -10.15 -39.17
CA GLY A 242 -7.90 -11.44 -38.50
C GLY A 242 -9.34 -11.87 -38.27
N GLY A 243 -10.08 -11.99 -39.36
CA GLY A 243 -11.35 -12.70 -39.44
C GLY A 243 -11.16 -14.00 -40.18
#